data_1962e62fe1f461d56988d48ace891f58
#
_entry.id   1962e62fe1f461d56988d48ace891f58
#
_cell.length_a   1.000
_cell.length_b   1.000
_cell.length_c   1.000
_cell.angle_alpha   90.00
_cell.angle_beta   90.00
_cell.angle_gamma   90.00
#
_symmetry.space_group_name_H-M   'P 1'
#
loop_
_entity.id
_entity.type
_entity.pdbx_description
1 polymer ?
#
loop_
_entity_poly.entity_id
_entity_poly.type
_entity_poly.pdbx_seq_one_letter_code
_entity_poly.pdbx_strand_id
1 'polypeptide(L)'
;MYDITEFVDILRNILHKMFVILDKYLYLCIYNSNYMKSDSIRDILQKQGGFITAGEVKSRGDYEQLRSATKKGMLMRIRKGIYVEASALANNMIDVERIVPHGVLCLYSAFAYYGLSTQVPSSTCIAIEAKRKVRLPEFPPIDLYFWKKENLEFGVIEKVISGYSVLITDMERTVCDAVKYRNKIGLDVCGEVIDNLLKKENRNISLLHDYAQKLRVNKILTTYLETRL
;
A
#
# COMPACT_ATOMS: atom_id res chain seq x y z
N MET A 1 -12.95 -6.24 -40.06
CA MET A 1 -11.57 -6.72 -40.31
C MET A 1 -10.67 -5.64 -39.78
N TYR A 2 -10.20 -5.77 -38.53
CA TYR A 2 -9.34 -4.76 -37.90
C TYR A 2 -7.98 -4.82 -38.57
N ASP A 3 -7.45 -3.67 -38.92
CA ASP A 3 -6.16 -3.56 -39.61
C ASP A 3 -5.03 -3.92 -38.65
N ILE A 4 -4.42 -5.08 -38.89
CA ILE A 4 -3.32 -5.63 -38.06
C ILE A 4 -2.11 -4.66 -38.10
N THR A 5 -1.95 -3.86 -39.13
CA THR A 5 -0.88 -2.86 -39.26
C THR A 5 -1.05 -1.73 -38.26
N GLU A 6 -2.25 -1.22 -38.09
CA GLU A 6 -2.55 -0.15 -37.10
C GLU A 6 -2.31 -0.62 -35.68
N PHE A 7 -2.69 -1.86 -35.37
CA PHE A 7 -2.46 -2.46 -34.04
C PHE A 7 -0.96 -2.68 -33.73
N VAL A 8 -0.19 -3.10 -34.73
CA VAL A 8 1.28 -3.27 -34.60
C VAL A 8 1.98 -1.93 -34.38
N ASP A 9 1.53 -0.86 -35.04
CA ASP A 9 2.11 0.48 -34.88
C ASP A 9 1.77 1.09 -33.51
N ILE A 10 0.57 0.84 -32.98
CA ILE A 10 0.19 1.22 -31.62
C ILE A 10 1.06 0.48 -30.58
N LEU A 11 1.25 -0.83 -30.73
CA LEU A 11 2.11 -1.63 -29.86
C LEU A 11 3.58 -1.17 -29.92
N ARG A 12 4.10 -0.87 -31.13
CA ARG A 12 5.45 -0.35 -31.30
C ARG A 12 5.63 1.01 -30.60
N ASN A 13 4.63 1.88 -30.67
CA ASN A 13 4.66 3.20 -30.04
C ASN A 13 4.59 3.10 -28.50
N ILE A 14 3.80 2.15 -27.96
CA ILE A 14 3.72 1.87 -26.53
C ILE A 14 5.05 1.30 -26.04
N LEU A 15 5.62 0.33 -26.73
CA LEU A 15 6.92 -0.26 -26.41
C LEU A 15 8.05 0.77 -26.47
N HIS A 16 8.05 1.65 -27.46
CA HIS A 16 9.03 2.72 -27.57
C HIS A 16 8.93 3.72 -26.40
N LYS A 17 7.71 4.13 -26.03
CA LYS A 17 7.48 5.00 -24.86
C LYS A 17 7.90 4.32 -23.56
N MET A 18 7.60 3.02 -23.39
CA MET A 18 8.06 2.25 -22.24
C MET A 18 9.59 2.14 -22.20
N PHE A 19 10.24 1.93 -23.36
CA PHE A 19 11.70 1.85 -23.43
C PHE A 19 12.36 3.18 -23.07
N VAL A 20 11.85 4.30 -23.57
CA VAL A 20 12.33 5.66 -23.22
C VAL A 20 12.13 5.97 -21.72
N ILE A 21 11.02 5.52 -21.13
CA ILE A 21 10.77 5.66 -19.69
C ILE A 21 11.74 4.78 -18.89
N LEU A 22 11.94 3.52 -19.29
CA LEU A 22 12.89 2.60 -18.67
C LEU A 22 14.35 3.10 -18.78
N ASP A 23 14.77 3.62 -19.94
CA ASP A 23 16.10 4.20 -20.11
C ASP A 23 16.31 5.44 -19.25
N LYS A 24 15.29 6.29 -19.15
CA LYS A 24 15.32 7.46 -18.26
C LYS A 24 15.37 7.06 -16.77
N TYR A 25 14.66 6.00 -16.38
CA TYR A 25 14.74 5.44 -15.03
C TYR A 25 16.08 4.75 -14.77
N LEU A 26 16.60 3.98 -15.73
CA LEU A 26 17.91 3.34 -15.63
C LEU A 26 19.03 4.38 -15.54
N TYR A 27 18.97 5.43 -16.37
CA TYR A 27 19.91 6.55 -16.33
C TYR A 27 19.83 7.29 -14.99
N LEU A 28 18.63 7.53 -14.45
CA LEU A 28 18.43 8.13 -13.13
C LEU A 28 18.97 7.20 -12.01
N CYS A 29 18.77 5.90 -12.08
CA CYS A 29 19.32 4.95 -11.12
C CYS A 29 20.86 4.89 -11.15
N ILE A 30 21.46 4.85 -12.34
CA ILE A 30 22.93 4.82 -12.50
C ILE A 30 23.54 6.18 -12.12
N TYR A 31 22.90 7.28 -12.50
CA TYR A 31 23.33 8.65 -12.15
C TYR A 31 23.21 8.90 -10.64
N ASN A 32 22.13 8.42 -10.00
CA ASN A 32 21.94 8.51 -8.56
C ASN A 32 22.97 7.71 -7.76
N SER A 33 23.37 6.54 -8.26
CA SER A 33 24.36 5.68 -7.60
C SER A 33 25.72 6.38 -7.41
N ASN A 34 26.12 7.25 -8.35
CA ASN A 34 27.43 7.91 -8.34
C ASN A 34 27.45 9.26 -7.62
N TYR A 35 26.30 9.80 -7.20
CA TYR A 35 26.23 11.18 -6.70
C TYR A 35 26.26 11.33 -5.18
N MET A 36 26.04 10.24 -4.43
CA MET A 36 26.21 10.29 -2.97
C MET A 36 27.68 10.03 -2.61
N LYS A 37 28.36 11.10 -2.22
CA LYS A 37 29.80 11.05 -1.84
C LYS A 37 30.05 10.48 -0.44
N SER A 38 29.01 10.27 0.38
CA SER A 38 29.14 9.70 1.72
C SER A 38 28.66 8.26 1.71
N ASP A 39 29.60 7.35 1.99
CA ASP A 39 29.30 5.92 2.13
C ASP A 39 28.27 5.68 3.23
N SER A 40 28.22 6.57 4.26
CA SER A 40 27.29 6.44 5.39
C SER A 40 25.82 6.56 5.00
N ILE A 41 25.44 7.52 4.17
CA ILE A 41 24.04 7.70 3.72
C ILE A 41 23.63 6.55 2.79
N ARG A 42 24.52 6.18 1.86
CA ARG A 42 24.28 5.07 0.93
C ARG A 42 24.10 3.75 1.68
N ASP A 43 24.95 3.48 2.64
CA ASP A 43 24.88 2.27 3.47
C ASP A 43 23.59 2.20 4.28
N ILE A 44 23.13 3.34 4.84
CA ILE A 44 21.88 3.41 5.58
C ILE A 44 20.71 3.12 4.65
N LEU A 45 20.64 3.77 3.49
CA LEU A 45 19.58 3.57 2.50
C LEU A 45 19.53 2.12 2.03
N GLN A 46 20.68 1.52 1.72
CA GLN A 46 20.77 0.14 1.26
C GLN A 46 20.31 -0.85 2.34
N LYS A 47 20.75 -0.65 3.60
CA LYS A 47 20.35 -1.50 4.74
C LYS A 47 18.88 -1.36 5.12
N GLN A 48 18.29 -0.20 4.84
CA GLN A 48 16.91 0.13 5.25
C GLN A 48 15.92 0.22 4.07
N GLY A 49 16.23 -0.48 2.98
CA GLY A 49 15.30 -0.57 1.84
C GLY A 49 14.96 0.78 1.20
N GLY A 50 15.92 1.70 1.16
CA GLY A 50 15.77 3.02 0.56
C GLY A 50 15.24 4.10 1.51
N PHE A 51 15.09 3.81 2.81
CA PHE A 51 14.66 4.78 3.82
C PHE A 51 15.83 5.30 4.65
N ILE A 52 15.74 6.55 5.09
CA ILE A 52 16.68 7.16 6.04
C ILE A 52 15.95 8.12 6.98
N THR A 53 16.28 8.07 8.26
CA THR A 53 15.81 9.05 9.23
C THR A 53 16.87 10.10 9.52
N ALA A 54 16.46 11.34 9.74
CA ALA A 54 17.39 12.42 10.09
C ALA A 54 18.17 12.13 11.39
N GLY A 55 17.64 11.30 12.29
CA GLY A 55 18.31 10.88 13.53
C GLY A 55 19.44 9.88 13.31
N GLU A 56 19.48 9.19 12.18
CA GLU A 56 20.53 8.24 11.79
C GLU A 56 21.74 8.96 11.17
N VAL A 57 21.55 10.21 10.75
CA VAL A 57 22.58 11.05 10.15
C VAL A 57 23.38 11.70 11.27
N LYS A 58 24.62 11.25 11.47
CA LYS A 58 25.45 11.64 12.61
C LYS A 58 26.33 12.88 12.36
N SER A 59 26.68 13.14 11.09
CA SER A 59 27.56 14.24 10.74
C SER A 59 26.81 15.42 10.10
N ARG A 60 27.32 16.64 10.27
CA ARG A 60 26.81 17.83 9.59
C ARG A 60 26.93 17.69 8.06
N GLY A 61 28.01 17.09 7.58
CA GLY A 61 28.24 16.86 6.15
C GLY A 61 27.20 15.93 5.53
N ASP A 62 26.85 14.85 6.22
CA ASP A 62 25.79 13.92 5.78
C ASP A 62 24.43 14.60 5.78
N TYR A 63 24.14 15.45 6.75
CA TYR A 63 22.89 16.21 6.79
C TYR A 63 22.76 17.19 5.60
N GLU A 64 23.84 17.86 5.22
CA GLU A 64 23.87 18.71 4.02
C GLU A 64 23.68 17.89 2.74
N GLN A 65 24.26 16.70 2.67
CA GLN A 65 24.03 15.77 1.56
C GLN A 65 22.58 15.29 1.50
N LEU A 66 21.96 14.93 2.64
CA LEU A 66 20.55 14.58 2.74
C LEU A 66 19.66 15.71 2.18
N ARG A 67 19.92 16.96 2.58
CA ARG A 67 19.21 18.13 2.06
C ARG A 67 19.42 18.33 0.56
N SER A 68 20.66 18.19 0.09
CA SER A 68 21.00 18.31 -1.33
C SER A 68 20.32 17.24 -2.17
N ALA A 69 20.34 15.98 -1.70
CA ALA A 69 19.65 14.86 -2.36
C ALA A 69 18.13 15.08 -2.42
N THR A 70 17.55 15.61 -1.35
CA THR A 70 16.11 15.97 -1.31
C THR A 70 15.80 17.10 -2.28
N LYS A 71 16.63 18.17 -2.33
CA LYS A 71 16.43 19.29 -3.27
C LYS A 71 16.56 18.86 -4.73
N LYS A 72 17.37 17.85 -5.03
CA LYS A 72 17.57 17.29 -6.37
C LYS A 72 16.51 16.23 -6.74
N GLY A 73 15.56 15.92 -5.85
CA GLY A 73 14.51 14.93 -6.10
C GLY A 73 14.95 13.46 -6.02
N MET A 74 16.21 13.21 -5.59
CA MET A 74 16.72 11.83 -5.38
C MET A 74 16.14 11.20 -4.12
N LEU A 75 15.93 12.00 -3.10
CA LEU A 75 15.22 11.62 -1.89
C LEU A 75 13.94 12.45 -1.76
N MET A 76 12.87 11.81 -1.38
CA MET A 76 11.60 12.46 -1.06
C MET A 76 11.41 12.47 0.46
N ARG A 77 11.01 13.61 1.00
CA ARG A 77 10.67 13.71 2.42
C ARG A 77 9.23 13.27 2.62
N ILE A 78 9.03 12.09 3.22
CA ILE A 78 7.71 11.54 3.49
C ILE A 78 7.08 12.24 4.70
N ARG A 79 7.90 12.53 5.72
CA ARG A 79 7.44 13.19 6.95
C ARG A 79 8.64 13.91 7.60
N LYS A 80 8.40 14.72 8.65
CA LYS A 80 9.48 15.41 9.37
C LYS A 80 10.52 14.39 9.84
N GLY A 81 11.74 14.49 9.28
CA GLY A 81 12.88 13.66 9.62
C GLY A 81 12.91 12.29 8.95
N ILE A 82 11.98 11.93 8.05
CA ILE A 82 11.99 10.67 7.30
C ILE A 82 12.05 10.96 5.81
N TYR A 83 13.02 10.35 5.15
CA TYR A 83 13.29 10.46 3.73
C TYR A 83 13.34 9.09 3.08
N VAL A 84 13.02 9.01 1.81
CA VAL A 84 12.99 7.77 1.03
C VAL A 84 13.56 8.01 -0.36
N GLU A 85 14.23 7.02 -0.92
CA GLU A 85 14.64 7.04 -2.32
C GLU A 85 13.43 7.01 -3.26
N ALA A 86 13.48 7.83 -4.33
CA ALA A 86 12.42 7.82 -5.34
C ALA A 86 12.23 6.44 -5.99
N SER A 87 13.31 5.66 -6.14
CA SER A 87 13.31 4.28 -6.63
C SER A 87 12.56 3.31 -5.70
N ALA A 88 12.71 3.47 -4.40
CA ALA A 88 12.02 2.64 -3.40
C ALA A 88 10.50 2.89 -3.39
N LEU A 89 10.09 4.13 -3.68
CA LEU A 89 8.67 4.49 -3.84
C LEU A 89 8.04 3.90 -5.10
N ALA A 90 8.80 3.80 -6.19
CA ALA A 90 8.31 3.25 -7.46
C ALA A 90 7.92 1.76 -7.36
N ASN A 91 8.46 1.05 -6.39
CA ASN A 91 8.18 -0.38 -6.18
C ASN A 91 6.91 -0.66 -5.35
N ASN A 92 6.05 0.34 -5.11
CA ASN A 92 4.83 0.25 -4.28
C ASN A 92 5.03 -0.35 -2.88
N MET A 93 6.27 -0.37 -2.40
CA MET A 93 6.68 -1.00 -1.16
C MET A 93 6.83 0.06 -0.09
N ILE A 94 5.73 0.38 0.55
CA ILE A 94 5.68 1.41 1.57
C ILE A 94 5.87 0.75 2.93
N ASP A 95 6.87 1.19 3.67
CA ASP A 95 6.94 0.90 5.10
C ASP A 95 5.81 1.65 5.82
N VAL A 96 4.67 0.97 5.89
CA VAL A 96 3.45 1.54 6.50
C VAL A 96 3.70 1.97 7.94
N GLU A 97 4.50 1.20 8.68
CA GLU A 97 4.79 1.50 10.09
C GLU A 97 5.57 2.81 10.24
N ARG A 98 6.48 3.12 9.32
CA ARG A 98 7.21 4.39 9.35
C ARG A 98 6.37 5.59 8.99
N ILE A 99 5.40 5.42 8.08
CA ILE A 99 4.54 6.52 7.64
C ILE A 99 3.39 6.73 8.61
N VAL A 100 2.70 5.66 8.97
CA VAL A 100 1.55 5.64 9.87
C VAL A 100 1.80 4.57 10.94
N PRO A 101 2.63 4.84 11.97
CA PRO A 101 2.93 3.85 13.01
C PRO A 101 1.65 3.23 13.57
N HIS A 102 1.62 1.90 13.79
CA HIS A 102 0.44 1.15 14.22
C HIS A 102 -0.79 1.32 13.31
N GLY A 103 -0.58 1.66 12.04
CA GLY A 103 -1.64 1.68 11.03
C GLY A 103 -1.94 0.27 10.55
N VAL A 104 -3.21 -0.04 10.33
CA VAL A 104 -3.66 -1.35 9.87
C VAL A 104 -4.06 -1.27 8.41
N LEU A 105 -3.42 -2.04 7.53
CA LEU A 105 -3.85 -2.18 6.14
C LEU A 105 -5.27 -2.76 6.10
N CYS A 106 -6.16 -2.13 5.34
CA CYS A 106 -7.56 -2.51 5.28
C CYS A 106 -8.16 -2.29 3.89
N LEU A 107 -9.39 -2.71 3.67
CA LEU A 107 -10.16 -2.51 2.45
C LEU A 107 -9.33 -2.83 1.18
N TYR A 108 -9.22 -1.91 0.21
CA TYR A 108 -8.56 -2.19 -1.07
C TYR A 108 -7.12 -2.71 -0.93
N SER A 109 -6.36 -2.25 0.07
CA SER A 109 -5.02 -2.78 0.34
C SER A 109 -5.07 -4.23 0.82
N ALA A 110 -6.02 -4.58 1.66
CA ALA A 110 -6.23 -5.95 2.11
C ALA A 110 -6.88 -6.81 1.02
N PHE A 111 -7.82 -6.26 0.22
CA PHE A 111 -8.39 -6.98 -0.94
C PHE A 111 -7.30 -7.40 -1.91
N ALA A 112 -6.39 -6.49 -2.26
CA ALA A 112 -5.26 -6.79 -3.14
C ALA A 112 -4.33 -7.86 -2.56
N TYR A 113 -4.01 -7.77 -1.27
CA TYR A 113 -3.15 -8.75 -0.59
C TYR A 113 -3.73 -10.16 -0.60
N TYR A 114 -5.05 -10.31 -0.34
CA TYR A 114 -5.71 -11.62 -0.33
C TYR A 114 -6.23 -12.05 -1.71
N GLY A 115 -6.11 -11.21 -2.74
CA GLY A 115 -6.70 -11.47 -4.05
C GLY A 115 -8.22 -11.60 -3.99
N LEU A 116 -8.88 -10.71 -3.24
CA LEU A 116 -10.33 -10.69 -3.09
C LEU A 116 -11.04 -9.77 -4.08
N SER A 117 -10.31 -8.89 -4.77
CA SER A 117 -10.84 -8.02 -5.82
C SER A 117 -9.84 -7.86 -6.95
N THR A 118 -10.34 -7.63 -8.15
CA THR A 118 -9.57 -7.29 -9.34
C THR A 118 -9.22 -5.80 -9.39
N GLN A 119 -9.82 -4.99 -8.50
CA GLN A 119 -9.55 -3.56 -8.41
C GLN A 119 -8.13 -3.28 -7.94
N VAL A 120 -7.37 -2.51 -8.71
CA VAL A 120 -6.03 -2.04 -8.32
C VAL A 120 -6.20 -0.80 -7.45
N PRO A 121 -5.74 -0.81 -6.19
CA PRO A 121 -5.88 0.36 -5.33
C PRO A 121 -5.02 1.52 -5.84
N SER A 122 -5.64 2.71 -5.97
CA SER A 122 -4.95 3.96 -6.31
C SER A 122 -4.23 4.59 -5.13
N SER A 123 -4.55 4.14 -3.91
CA SER A 123 -4.00 4.62 -2.64
C SER A 123 -3.83 3.47 -1.65
N THR A 124 -2.97 3.65 -0.67
CA THR A 124 -2.84 2.70 0.44
C THR A 124 -3.93 2.97 1.48
N CYS A 125 -4.84 2.01 1.65
CA CYS A 125 -5.92 2.11 2.64
C CYS A 125 -5.43 1.68 4.02
N ILE A 126 -5.42 2.60 4.98
CA ILE A 126 -4.90 2.38 6.34
C ILE A 126 -5.95 2.77 7.38
N ALA A 127 -6.28 1.85 8.27
CA ALA A 127 -7.13 2.13 9.43
C ALA A 127 -6.29 2.60 10.63
N ILE A 128 -6.77 3.62 11.32
CA ILE A 128 -6.21 4.15 12.56
C ILE A 128 -7.31 4.43 13.57
N GLU A 129 -6.93 4.61 14.83
CA GLU A 129 -7.89 5.00 15.87
C GLU A 129 -8.53 6.37 15.57
N ALA A 130 -9.84 6.48 15.78
CA ALA A 130 -10.66 7.65 15.41
C ALA A 130 -10.19 8.98 16.03
N LYS A 131 -9.56 8.93 17.21
CA LYS A 131 -9.06 10.13 17.91
C LYS A 131 -7.64 10.53 17.48
N ARG A 132 -6.97 9.71 16.68
CA ARG A 132 -5.59 9.89 16.32
C ARG A 132 -5.43 10.90 15.18
N LYS A 133 -4.48 11.82 15.34
CA LYS A 133 -4.09 12.77 14.29
C LYS A 133 -2.78 12.30 13.66
N VAL A 134 -2.77 12.12 12.34
CA VAL A 134 -1.58 11.75 11.56
C VAL A 134 -1.38 12.79 10.47
N ARG A 135 -0.13 13.21 10.27
CA ARG A 135 0.24 14.01 9.10
C ARG A 135 0.70 13.05 8.02
N LEU A 136 -0.03 13.01 6.93
CA LEU A 136 0.32 12.21 5.77
C LEU A 136 1.34 12.93 4.88
N PRO A 137 2.18 12.18 4.15
CA PRO A 137 3.00 12.71 3.07
C PRO A 137 2.11 13.07 1.86
N GLU A 138 2.64 13.88 0.95
CA GLU A 138 1.98 14.11 -0.35
C GLU A 138 2.03 12.86 -1.23
N PHE A 139 3.07 12.04 -1.07
CA PHE A 139 3.25 10.76 -1.74
C PHE A 139 3.90 9.75 -0.79
N PRO A 140 3.51 8.48 -0.82
CA PRO A 140 2.45 7.88 -1.64
C PRO A 140 1.04 8.27 -1.17
N PRO A 141 0.03 8.18 -2.03
CA PRO A 141 -1.35 8.48 -1.64
C PRO A 141 -1.84 7.49 -0.60
N ILE A 142 -2.38 8.01 0.50
CA ILE A 142 -2.87 7.23 1.63
C ILE A 142 -4.28 7.65 1.96
N ASP A 143 -5.19 6.68 2.01
CA ASP A 143 -6.56 6.87 2.48
C ASP A 143 -6.69 6.39 3.92
N LEU A 144 -6.97 7.32 4.85
CA LEU A 144 -7.17 6.98 6.25
C LEU A 144 -8.63 6.60 6.53
N TYR A 145 -8.78 5.49 7.25
CA TYR A 145 -10.03 5.01 7.81
C TYR A 145 -9.98 5.12 9.33
N PHE A 146 -10.92 5.87 9.90
CA PHE A 146 -10.95 6.14 11.32
C PHE A 146 -11.85 5.12 12.02
N TRP A 147 -11.26 4.23 12.80
CA TRP A 147 -11.97 3.18 13.52
C TRP A 147 -12.01 3.43 15.02
N LYS A 148 -13.05 2.93 15.67
CA LYS A 148 -13.06 2.85 17.13
C LYS A 148 -11.99 1.89 17.59
N LYS A 149 -11.43 2.12 18.78
CA LYS A 149 -10.37 1.29 19.36
C LYS A 149 -10.77 -0.19 19.38
N GLU A 150 -11.99 -0.49 19.79
CA GLU A 150 -12.51 -1.86 19.86
C GLU A 150 -12.47 -2.58 18.50
N ASN A 151 -12.60 -1.83 17.40
CA ASN A 151 -12.54 -2.39 16.04
C ASN A 151 -11.10 -2.63 15.54
N LEU A 152 -10.08 -2.13 16.24
CA LEU A 152 -8.68 -2.41 15.96
C LEU A 152 -8.13 -3.58 16.78
N GLU A 153 -8.90 -4.08 17.76
CA GLU A 153 -8.47 -5.13 18.69
C GLU A 153 -8.77 -6.55 18.19
N PHE A 154 -9.53 -6.72 17.11
CA PHE A 154 -9.87 -8.03 16.56
C PHE A 154 -9.72 -8.12 15.04
N GLY A 155 -9.39 -9.30 14.54
CA GLY A 155 -9.20 -9.56 13.13
C GLY A 155 -8.05 -8.73 12.52
N VAL A 156 -7.07 -8.34 13.32
CA VAL A 156 -5.83 -7.67 12.90
C VAL A 156 -4.67 -8.61 13.17
N ILE A 157 -3.88 -8.86 12.16
CA ILE A 157 -2.73 -9.76 12.21
C ILE A 157 -1.48 -9.05 11.69
N GLU A 158 -0.34 -9.51 12.16
CA GLU A 158 0.95 -9.07 11.64
C GLU A 158 1.38 -9.95 10.47
N LYS A 159 1.82 -9.35 9.39
CA LYS A 159 2.33 -10.03 8.19
C LYS A 159 3.60 -9.35 7.71
N VAL A 160 4.48 -10.15 7.14
CA VAL A 160 5.63 -9.63 6.40
C VAL A 160 5.23 -9.48 4.95
N ILE A 161 5.12 -8.25 4.48
CA ILE A 161 4.79 -7.91 3.10
C ILE A 161 6.01 -7.20 2.52
N SER A 162 6.63 -7.84 1.52
CA SER A 162 7.77 -7.29 0.82
C SER A 162 8.95 -6.89 1.72
N GLY A 163 9.17 -7.67 2.77
CA GLY A 163 10.25 -7.45 3.73
C GLY A 163 9.90 -6.51 4.90
N TYR A 164 8.71 -5.92 4.91
CA TYR A 164 8.24 -5.06 6.01
C TYR A 164 7.20 -5.78 6.86
N SER A 165 7.34 -5.69 8.19
CA SER A 165 6.29 -6.12 9.11
C SER A 165 5.18 -5.08 9.10
N VAL A 166 3.96 -5.50 8.78
CA VAL A 166 2.78 -4.64 8.70
C VAL A 166 1.60 -5.27 9.42
N LEU A 167 0.78 -4.45 10.03
CA LEU A 167 -0.53 -4.86 10.54
C LEU A 167 -1.53 -4.82 9.38
N ILE A 168 -2.32 -5.88 9.25
CA ILE A 168 -3.35 -6.00 8.21
C ILE A 168 -4.58 -6.70 8.80
N THR A 169 -5.77 -6.38 8.31
CA THR A 169 -6.97 -7.16 8.63
C THR A 169 -6.84 -8.57 8.07
N ASP A 170 -7.23 -9.61 8.84
CA ASP A 170 -7.32 -10.96 8.32
C ASP A 170 -8.40 -11.07 7.21
N MET A 171 -8.44 -12.19 6.52
CA MET A 171 -9.27 -12.37 5.33
C MET A 171 -10.77 -12.24 5.65
N GLU A 172 -11.24 -12.86 6.72
CA GLU A 172 -12.64 -12.83 7.15
C GLU A 172 -13.04 -11.43 7.63
N ARG A 173 -12.17 -10.76 8.38
CA ARG A 173 -12.37 -9.39 8.80
C ARG A 173 -12.42 -8.46 7.60
N THR A 174 -11.56 -8.65 6.64
CA THR A 174 -11.50 -7.86 5.39
C THR A 174 -12.82 -7.91 4.64
N VAL A 175 -13.47 -9.09 4.56
CA VAL A 175 -14.78 -9.24 3.93
C VAL A 175 -15.88 -8.54 4.75
N CYS A 176 -15.86 -8.67 6.06
CA CYS A 176 -16.81 -7.94 6.92
C CYS A 176 -16.67 -6.42 6.78
N ASP A 177 -15.44 -5.92 6.62
CA ASP A 177 -15.20 -4.51 6.37
C ASP A 177 -15.71 -4.09 4.97
N ALA A 178 -15.60 -4.93 3.94
CA ALA A 178 -16.21 -4.68 2.64
C ALA A 178 -17.73 -4.49 2.76
N VAL A 179 -18.41 -5.38 3.50
CA VAL A 179 -19.86 -5.26 3.75
C VAL A 179 -20.19 -3.99 4.53
N LYS A 180 -19.38 -3.63 5.52
CA LYS A 180 -19.56 -2.40 6.32
C LYS A 180 -19.39 -1.14 5.48
N TYR A 181 -18.44 -1.13 4.59
CA TYR A 181 -18.12 0.02 3.73
C TYR A 181 -18.71 -0.06 2.32
N ARG A 182 -19.66 -0.99 2.07
CA ARG A 182 -20.25 -1.26 0.74
C ARG A 182 -20.75 -0.02 0.00
N ASN A 183 -21.32 0.96 0.73
CA ASN A 183 -21.82 2.19 0.14
C ASN A 183 -20.67 3.14 -0.30
N LYS A 184 -19.47 2.96 0.25
CA LYS A 184 -18.29 3.75 -0.07
C LYS A 184 -17.45 3.09 -1.17
N ILE A 185 -17.33 1.76 -1.13
CA ILE A 185 -16.51 1.00 -2.09
C ILE A 185 -17.29 0.56 -3.34
N GLY A 186 -18.62 0.60 -3.31
CA GLY A 186 -19.51 0.05 -4.34
C GLY A 186 -20.08 -1.32 -3.95
N LEU A 187 -21.32 -1.58 -4.35
CA LEU A 187 -22.00 -2.86 -4.09
C LEU A 187 -21.42 -3.98 -4.94
N ASP A 188 -20.95 -3.67 -6.12
CA ASP A 188 -20.27 -4.53 -7.06
C ASP A 188 -18.96 -5.06 -6.49
N VAL A 189 -18.11 -4.16 -5.97
CA VAL A 189 -16.84 -4.55 -5.31
C VAL A 189 -17.13 -5.37 -4.05
N CYS A 190 -18.14 -4.99 -3.26
CA CYS A 190 -18.53 -5.76 -2.09
C CYS A 190 -18.95 -7.19 -2.48
N GLY A 191 -19.74 -7.33 -3.54
CA GLY A 191 -20.14 -8.64 -4.09
C GLY A 191 -18.94 -9.45 -4.55
N GLU A 192 -18.04 -8.86 -5.33
CA GLU A 192 -16.80 -9.49 -5.81
C GLU A 192 -15.95 -10.03 -4.66
N VAL A 193 -15.77 -9.24 -3.60
CA VAL A 193 -14.98 -9.61 -2.41
C VAL A 193 -15.58 -10.83 -1.71
N ILE A 194 -16.92 -10.89 -1.56
CA ILE A 194 -17.62 -12.03 -0.97
C ILE A 194 -17.47 -13.27 -1.87
N ASP A 195 -17.71 -13.12 -3.18
CA ASP A 195 -17.63 -14.22 -4.15
C ASP A 195 -16.22 -14.83 -4.18
N ASN A 196 -15.19 -13.99 -4.10
CA ASN A 196 -13.81 -14.45 -4.08
C ASN A 196 -13.42 -15.10 -2.75
N LEU A 197 -13.98 -14.65 -1.60
CA LEU A 197 -13.82 -15.39 -0.33
C LEU A 197 -14.42 -16.80 -0.46
N LEU A 198 -15.64 -16.93 -1.01
CA LEU A 198 -16.33 -18.23 -1.13
C LEU A 198 -15.54 -19.23 -1.98
N LYS A 199 -14.67 -18.77 -2.87
CA LYS A 199 -13.78 -19.63 -3.67
C LYS A 199 -12.51 -20.05 -2.92
N LYS A 200 -12.18 -19.42 -1.77
CA LYS A 200 -10.96 -19.77 -1.00
C LYS A 200 -11.22 -21.05 -0.20
N GLU A 201 -10.30 -22.00 -0.29
CA GLU A 201 -10.38 -23.26 0.48
C GLU A 201 -10.17 -23.06 1.97
N ASN A 202 -9.30 -22.10 2.33
CA ASN A 202 -8.94 -21.79 3.72
C ASN A 202 -9.87 -20.77 4.39
N ARG A 203 -11.06 -20.50 3.83
CA ARG A 203 -12.05 -19.61 4.46
C ARG A 203 -12.59 -20.19 5.77
N ASN A 204 -12.80 -19.31 6.74
CA ASN A 204 -13.41 -19.69 8.02
C ASN A 204 -14.77 -19.00 8.20
N ILE A 205 -15.85 -19.73 7.87
CA ILE A 205 -17.22 -19.19 7.92
C ILE A 205 -17.67 -18.87 9.36
N SER A 206 -17.24 -19.64 10.35
CA SER A 206 -17.55 -19.34 11.76
C SER A 206 -16.95 -18.01 12.19
N LEU A 207 -15.68 -17.80 11.88
CA LEU A 207 -14.98 -16.55 12.20
C LEU A 207 -15.57 -15.35 11.44
N LEU A 208 -15.95 -15.55 10.16
CA LEU A 208 -16.63 -14.55 9.35
C LEU A 208 -17.94 -14.10 10.04
N HIS A 209 -18.73 -15.06 10.53
CA HIS A 209 -19.98 -14.77 11.24
C HIS A 209 -19.74 -14.00 12.53
N ASP A 210 -18.75 -14.41 13.34
CA ASP A 210 -18.39 -13.74 14.59
C ASP A 210 -17.98 -12.28 14.34
N TYR A 211 -17.16 -12.02 13.31
CA TYR A 211 -16.78 -10.66 12.95
C TYR A 211 -17.95 -9.85 12.40
N ALA A 212 -18.83 -10.46 11.64
CA ALA A 212 -20.02 -9.80 11.12
C ALA A 212 -20.97 -9.38 12.24
N GLN A 213 -21.09 -10.16 13.30
CA GLN A 213 -21.85 -9.78 14.51
C GLN A 213 -21.21 -8.58 15.22
N LYS A 214 -19.90 -8.65 15.51
CA LYS A 214 -19.15 -7.56 16.16
C LYS A 214 -19.24 -6.25 15.40
N LEU A 215 -19.18 -6.30 14.08
CA LEU A 215 -19.28 -5.15 13.17
C LEU A 215 -20.72 -4.71 12.88
N ARG A 216 -21.72 -5.47 13.35
CA ARG A 216 -23.17 -5.24 13.12
C ARG A 216 -23.56 -5.28 11.66
N VAL A 217 -22.92 -6.13 10.87
CA VAL A 217 -23.18 -6.31 9.44
C VAL A 217 -23.75 -7.69 9.11
N ASN A 218 -23.99 -8.54 10.12
CA ASN A 218 -24.40 -9.93 9.94
C ASN A 218 -25.65 -10.08 9.06
N LYS A 219 -26.70 -9.30 9.32
CA LYS A 219 -27.95 -9.36 8.52
C LYS A 219 -27.69 -9.13 7.03
N ILE A 220 -26.86 -8.15 6.72
CA ILE A 220 -26.52 -7.78 5.34
C ILE A 220 -25.65 -8.86 4.71
N LEU A 221 -24.62 -9.34 5.44
CA LEU A 221 -23.75 -10.42 4.97
C LEU A 221 -24.57 -11.68 4.66
N THR A 222 -25.50 -12.08 5.55
CA THR A 222 -26.37 -13.23 5.34
C THR A 222 -27.17 -13.11 4.06
N THR A 223 -27.78 -11.94 3.79
CA THR A 223 -28.51 -11.70 2.54
C THR A 223 -27.60 -11.88 1.30
N TYR A 224 -26.35 -11.42 1.36
CA TYR A 224 -25.39 -11.66 0.27
C TYR A 224 -25.05 -13.15 0.10
N LEU A 225 -24.88 -13.88 1.20
CA LEU A 225 -24.56 -15.31 1.16
C LEU A 225 -25.75 -16.15 0.65
N GLU A 226 -26.97 -15.87 1.08
CA GLU A 226 -28.18 -16.57 0.65
C GLU A 226 -28.45 -16.45 -0.86
N THR A 227 -28.01 -15.36 -1.48
CA THR A 227 -28.16 -15.15 -2.94
C THR A 227 -27.07 -15.84 -3.77
N ARG A 228 -26.02 -16.41 -3.12
CA ARG A 228 -24.83 -16.97 -3.74
C ARG A 228 -24.57 -18.46 -3.43
N LEU A 229 -25.28 -19.00 -2.47
CA LEU A 229 -25.30 -20.41 -2.10
C LEU A 229 -26.55 -21.09 -2.69
#